data_48881ba189a4e6a289e3a33644783f4b
#
_entry.id   48881ba189a4e6a289e3a33644783f4b
#
_cell.length_a   1.000
_cell.length_b   1.000
_cell.length_c   1.000
_cell.angle_alpha   90.00
_cell.angle_beta   90.00
_cell.angle_gamma   90.00
#
_symmetry.space_group_name_H-M   'P 1'
#
loop_
_entity.id
_entity.type
_entity.pdbx_description
1 polymer ?
#
loop_
_entity_poly.entity_id
_entity_poly.type
_entity_poly.pdbx_seq_one_letter_code
_entity_poly.pdbx_strand_id
1 'polypeptide(L)'
;LQNISPPPSPPLATPTIPYTVGLLLSKLTGRSLPYSAAVLAVALKYVSWARNRGRTPLRGSVLTSLHNIVFSGQTLLRARDTSLLSTLLGDALGLALLWRALCAAHAILQVRFMSLKEIADAAGETGFSVISAIPMMRAKVEKEFAKEESKMEAMLKKPGREITTVIPENGMEDEAIVTSMRTLAGKENTKWQEGKVSGCVYHGEAEHLAVLNAAYNLYAVSNPLHPDVWPSVMKYEAEVVAMTASLLNGGDEGVCGCISSGGTESIVLAVKTHREWARRTKGIVDPEIIVASTAHAAFDKACEILCVRLIKIESDPITFKLDPRKVKRRLSANTILIVGSAPNYPQGTIDPIEDLAKIAQRHGCGMHVDCCLGGFVLPFARELGYDLGGNFDFGVAGVTSMSCDTHKYGYAHKGTSVVLYRSKSLRHHQYFTYPQWTGGLYCTPTIAGSKAGGLIAATWASMMRLGHSGYRDAVRKIMAVATTIKATIAEEIHGIHLLGDPKAMVVAFGVDPRPRPINVYTISDLMAKKGWSLNALQRPASVHICVTYIHTAEGVVENFIADLTECVDAACAAADDPNAEPSKDGNAPVYGMAESLPPGPLNESAFL
;
A
#
# COMPACT_ATOMS: atom_id res chain seq x y z
N LEU A 1 -30.79 -11.57 -30.78
CA LEU A 1 -30.30 -11.60 -32.18
C LEU A 1 -31.11 -10.61 -33.00
N GLN A 2 -30.70 -9.36 -33.13
CA GLN A 2 -31.02 -8.48 -34.28
C GLN A 2 -30.11 -7.25 -34.19
N ASN A 3 -29.28 -7.11 -35.21
CA ASN A 3 -28.57 -5.94 -35.73
C ASN A 3 -28.63 -4.61 -34.95
N ILE A 4 -27.55 -4.28 -34.25
CA ILE A 4 -27.15 -2.88 -34.02
C ILE A 4 -25.65 -2.81 -34.33
N SER A 5 -25.29 -2.22 -35.46
CA SER A 5 -23.92 -1.87 -35.82
C SER A 5 -23.40 -0.81 -34.88
N PRO A 6 -22.15 -0.90 -34.40
CA PRO A 6 -21.57 0.18 -33.60
C PRO A 6 -21.34 1.43 -34.46
N PRO A 7 -21.46 2.64 -33.92
CA PRO A 7 -21.15 3.88 -34.64
C PRO A 7 -19.65 3.92 -34.98
N PRO A 8 -19.27 4.55 -36.11
CA PRO A 8 -17.88 4.64 -36.53
C PRO A 8 -17.07 5.47 -35.55
N SER A 9 -15.88 4.97 -35.24
CA SER A 9 -14.88 5.66 -34.44
C SER A 9 -14.49 6.97 -35.13
N PRO A 10 -14.37 8.09 -34.40
CA PRO A 10 -13.87 9.33 -35.00
C PRO A 10 -12.39 9.14 -35.42
N PRO A 11 -11.97 9.70 -36.54
CA PRO A 11 -10.61 9.56 -37.04
C PRO A 11 -9.61 10.19 -36.07
N LEU A 12 -8.54 9.47 -35.78
CA LEU A 12 -7.37 9.97 -35.06
C LEU A 12 -6.76 11.12 -35.87
N ALA A 13 -7.00 12.34 -35.42
CA ALA A 13 -6.35 13.52 -35.99
C ALA A 13 -4.86 13.48 -35.63
N THR A 14 -4.02 13.16 -36.59
CA THR A 14 -2.58 13.40 -36.54
C THR A 14 -2.32 14.90 -36.47
N PRO A 15 -1.50 15.42 -35.56
CA PRO A 15 -1.24 16.85 -35.48
C PRO A 15 -0.19 17.25 -36.53
N THR A 16 -0.65 17.73 -37.67
CA THR A 16 0.18 18.48 -38.67
C THR A 16 0.20 19.98 -38.32
N ILE A 17 0.61 20.34 -37.11
CA ILE A 17 0.50 21.75 -36.63
C ILE A 17 1.78 22.59 -36.75
N PRO A 18 3.04 22.05 -36.84
CA PRO A 18 4.19 22.96 -36.86
C PRO A 18 4.38 23.78 -38.12
N TYR A 19 3.99 23.27 -39.29
CA TYR A 19 4.24 23.97 -40.56
C TYR A 19 3.26 25.14 -40.84
N THR A 20 2.01 24.97 -40.45
CA THR A 20 0.96 25.99 -40.65
C THR A 20 1.09 27.20 -39.74
N VAL A 21 1.64 27.01 -38.53
CA VAL A 21 1.84 28.12 -37.56
C VAL A 21 3.00 29.03 -37.98
N GLY A 22 4.08 28.44 -38.49
CA GLY A 22 5.22 29.23 -39.02
C GLY A 22 4.83 30.09 -40.23
N LEU A 23 4.02 29.57 -41.14
CA LEU A 23 3.53 30.29 -42.30
C LEU A 23 2.50 31.37 -41.95
N LEU A 24 1.67 31.18 -40.90
CA LEU A 24 0.71 32.19 -40.43
C LEU A 24 1.43 33.36 -39.75
N LEU A 25 2.46 33.11 -38.97
CA LEU A 25 3.25 34.14 -38.29
C LEU A 25 4.10 34.95 -39.25
N SER A 26 4.65 34.35 -40.31
CA SER A 26 5.39 35.09 -41.35
C SER A 26 4.47 36.00 -42.18
N LYS A 27 3.22 35.60 -42.41
CA LYS A 27 2.20 36.43 -43.10
C LYS A 27 1.67 37.60 -42.25
N LEU A 28 1.65 37.44 -40.91
CA LEU A 28 1.13 38.46 -40.00
C LEU A 28 2.15 39.53 -39.62
N THR A 29 3.45 39.27 -39.75
CA THR A 29 4.50 40.18 -39.27
C THR A 29 5.36 40.78 -40.37
N GLY A 30 5.26 40.32 -41.62
CA GLY A 30 6.05 40.83 -42.75
C GLY A 30 7.57 40.72 -42.59
N ARG A 31 8.05 40.04 -41.54
CA ARG A 31 9.48 39.80 -41.27
C ARG A 31 9.67 38.32 -40.91
N SER A 32 10.76 37.71 -41.38
CA SER A 32 11.21 36.40 -40.97
C SER A 32 11.61 36.47 -39.49
N LEU A 33 10.71 36.03 -38.61
CA LEU A 33 11.08 35.81 -37.19
C LEU A 33 12.11 34.68 -37.11
N PRO A 34 13.17 34.81 -36.29
CA PRO A 34 14.11 33.73 -36.04
C PRO A 34 13.35 32.48 -35.59
N TYR A 35 13.76 31.32 -36.09
CA TYR A 35 13.15 30.02 -35.80
C TYR A 35 12.98 29.78 -34.28
N SER A 36 13.90 30.33 -33.48
CA SER A 36 13.89 30.35 -32.02
C SER A 36 12.65 31.02 -31.42
N ALA A 37 12.16 32.12 -32.02
CA ALA A 37 10.96 32.85 -31.55
C ALA A 37 9.66 32.06 -31.82
N ALA A 38 9.60 31.36 -32.95
CA ALA A 38 8.46 30.50 -33.28
C ALA A 38 8.38 29.28 -32.36
N VAL A 39 9.51 28.64 -32.05
CA VAL A 39 9.62 27.54 -31.11
C VAL A 39 9.26 27.97 -29.68
N LEU A 40 9.69 29.16 -29.26
CA LEU A 40 9.34 29.73 -27.96
C LEU A 40 7.83 30.01 -27.86
N ALA A 41 7.21 30.56 -28.90
CA ALA A 41 5.76 30.82 -28.93
C ALA A 41 4.94 29.51 -28.86
N VAL A 42 5.39 28.46 -29.52
CA VAL A 42 4.77 27.11 -29.44
C VAL A 42 4.95 26.52 -28.07
N ALA A 43 6.14 26.60 -27.45
CA ALA A 43 6.42 26.11 -26.11
C ALA A 43 5.58 26.86 -25.06
N LEU A 44 5.46 28.18 -25.14
CA LEU A 44 4.65 28.98 -24.23
C LEU A 44 3.14 28.70 -24.39
N LYS A 45 2.66 28.51 -25.63
CA LYS A 45 1.27 28.08 -25.86
C LYS A 45 1.01 26.67 -25.33
N TYR A 46 1.95 25.75 -25.45
CA TYR A 46 1.84 24.42 -24.91
C TYR A 46 1.82 24.42 -23.38
N VAL A 47 2.67 25.21 -22.72
CA VAL A 47 2.69 25.39 -21.27
C VAL A 47 1.38 26.00 -20.78
N SER A 48 0.87 27.03 -21.47
CA SER A 48 -0.43 27.65 -21.16
C SER A 48 -1.60 26.69 -21.35
N TRP A 49 -1.59 25.91 -22.43
CA TRP A 49 -2.59 24.87 -22.69
C TRP A 49 -2.52 23.73 -21.65
N ALA A 50 -1.32 23.26 -21.29
CA ALA A 50 -1.10 22.25 -20.26
C ALA A 50 -1.57 22.74 -18.89
N ARG A 51 -1.28 24.01 -18.55
CA ARG A 51 -1.73 24.66 -17.32
C ARG A 51 -3.26 24.75 -17.22
N ASN A 52 -3.94 25.10 -18.32
CA ASN A 52 -5.40 25.21 -18.35
C ASN A 52 -6.12 23.86 -18.30
N ARG A 53 -5.41 22.75 -18.52
CA ARG A 53 -5.95 21.38 -18.50
C ARG A 53 -5.37 20.50 -17.38
N GLY A 54 -4.60 21.05 -16.45
CA GLY A 54 -3.99 20.29 -15.34
C GLY A 54 -2.99 19.22 -15.80
N ARG A 55 -2.34 19.41 -16.95
CA ARG A 55 -1.39 18.42 -17.51
C ARG A 55 0.04 18.86 -17.27
N THR A 56 0.88 17.96 -16.75
CA THR A 56 2.34 18.12 -16.76
C THR A 56 2.88 17.80 -18.17
N PRO A 57 3.83 18.59 -18.71
CA PRO A 57 4.41 18.31 -20.03
C PRO A 57 5.11 16.94 -20.02
N LEU A 58 4.68 16.04 -20.91
CA LEU A 58 5.24 14.70 -21.04
C LEU A 58 6.73 14.76 -21.42
N ARG A 59 7.61 14.27 -20.55
CA ARG A 59 9.07 14.18 -20.79
C ARG A 59 9.41 13.43 -22.09
N GLY A 60 8.64 12.39 -22.45
CA GLY A 60 8.91 11.55 -23.61
C GLY A 60 8.68 12.23 -24.97
N SER A 61 7.57 12.97 -25.16
CA SER A 61 7.24 13.56 -26.47
C SER A 61 8.13 14.74 -26.85
N VAL A 62 8.60 15.51 -25.84
CA VAL A 62 9.52 16.63 -26.07
C VAL A 62 10.93 16.13 -26.35
N LEU A 63 11.38 15.09 -25.66
CA LEU A 63 12.68 14.44 -25.94
C LEU A 63 12.71 13.81 -27.34
N THR A 64 11.63 13.17 -27.76
CA THR A 64 11.52 12.60 -29.12
C THR A 64 11.53 13.71 -30.19
N SER A 65 10.86 14.84 -29.93
CA SER A 65 10.86 15.98 -30.82
C SER A 65 12.24 16.66 -30.88
N LEU A 66 12.94 16.80 -29.75
CA LEU A 66 14.31 17.31 -29.70
C LEU A 66 15.31 16.35 -30.35
N HIS A 67 15.16 15.05 -30.16
CA HIS A 67 15.96 14.01 -30.83
C HIS A 67 15.82 14.10 -32.35
N ASN A 68 14.61 14.26 -32.86
CA ASN A 68 14.34 14.41 -34.28
C ASN A 68 14.90 15.73 -34.85
N ILE A 69 14.91 16.82 -34.07
CA ILE A 69 15.54 18.10 -34.48
C ILE A 69 17.05 17.96 -34.54
N VAL A 70 17.67 17.29 -33.56
CA VAL A 70 19.13 17.03 -33.52
C VAL A 70 19.54 16.08 -34.66
N PHE A 71 18.76 15.04 -34.94
CA PHE A 71 19.02 14.10 -36.03
C PHE A 71 18.85 14.74 -37.42
N SER A 72 17.87 15.65 -37.59
CA SER A 72 17.75 16.45 -38.82
C SER A 72 18.91 17.42 -38.99
N GLY A 73 19.54 17.88 -37.90
CA GLY A 73 20.75 18.71 -37.91
C GLY A 73 21.99 17.94 -38.40
N GLN A 74 22.09 16.64 -38.16
CA GLN A 74 23.21 15.81 -38.67
C GLN A 74 23.21 15.68 -40.19
N THR A 75 22.08 15.80 -40.84
CA THR A 75 21.98 15.78 -42.31
C THR A 75 22.43 17.13 -42.92
N LEU A 76 22.34 18.22 -42.18
CA LEU A 76 22.79 19.56 -42.55
C LEU A 76 24.31 19.81 -42.31
N LEU A 77 24.95 19.00 -41.45
CA LEU A 77 26.37 19.07 -41.13
C LEU A 77 27.31 18.71 -42.31
N ARG A 78 26.79 18.32 -43.45
CA ARG A 78 27.57 18.13 -44.70
C ARG A 78 27.79 19.41 -45.52
N ALA A 79 27.20 20.54 -45.08
CA ALA A 79 27.45 21.83 -45.70
C ALA A 79 28.71 22.49 -45.09
N ARG A 80 29.64 22.91 -45.94
CA ARG A 80 30.93 23.52 -45.57
C ARG A 80 30.86 24.96 -45.06
N ASP A 81 29.74 25.42 -44.50
CA ASP A 81 29.53 26.80 -44.07
C ASP A 81 29.66 26.93 -42.55
N THR A 82 30.78 27.46 -42.08
CA THR A 82 31.11 27.62 -40.65
C THR A 82 30.23 28.66 -39.94
N SER A 83 29.63 29.60 -40.68
CA SER A 83 28.72 30.64 -40.13
C SER A 83 27.38 30.01 -39.68
N LEU A 84 26.88 29.06 -40.45
CA LEU A 84 25.67 28.30 -40.13
C LEU A 84 25.84 27.41 -38.91
N LEU A 85 27.04 26.82 -38.75
CA LEU A 85 27.35 25.94 -37.62
C LEU A 85 27.38 26.75 -36.29
N SER A 86 27.95 27.94 -36.29
CA SER A 86 27.99 28.81 -35.10
C SER A 86 26.58 29.30 -34.69
N THR A 87 25.72 29.56 -35.63
CA THR A 87 24.33 29.97 -35.39
C THR A 87 23.52 28.80 -34.81
N LEU A 88 23.68 27.60 -35.39
CA LEU A 88 22.98 26.38 -34.89
C LEU A 88 23.46 25.95 -33.50
N LEU A 89 24.75 26.11 -33.20
CA LEU A 89 25.29 25.83 -31.86
C LEU A 89 24.81 26.88 -30.84
N GLY A 90 24.72 28.16 -31.23
CA GLY A 90 24.14 29.20 -30.39
C GLY A 90 22.67 28.99 -30.08
N ASP A 91 21.88 28.61 -31.09
CA ASP A 91 20.47 28.27 -30.91
C ASP A 91 20.25 26.99 -30.06
N ALA A 92 21.08 25.96 -30.24
CA ALA A 92 21.03 24.75 -29.41
C ALA A 92 21.39 25.04 -27.95
N LEU A 93 22.40 25.88 -27.70
CA LEU A 93 22.78 26.31 -26.34
C LEU A 93 21.66 27.19 -25.73
N GLY A 94 21.07 28.08 -26.49
CA GLY A 94 19.93 28.92 -26.08
C GLY A 94 18.71 28.06 -25.69
N LEU A 95 18.38 27.05 -26.49
CA LEU A 95 17.31 26.08 -26.19
C LEU A 95 17.60 25.24 -24.95
N ALA A 96 18.86 24.83 -24.75
CA ALA A 96 19.26 24.08 -23.55
C ALA A 96 19.18 24.94 -22.29
N LEU A 97 19.59 26.22 -22.35
CA LEU A 97 19.47 27.16 -21.25
C LEU A 97 18.00 27.49 -20.94
N LEU A 98 17.17 27.69 -21.97
CA LEU A 98 15.74 27.88 -21.81
C LEU A 98 15.06 26.68 -21.19
N TRP A 99 15.42 25.48 -21.61
CA TRP A 99 14.94 24.23 -21.01
C TRP A 99 15.30 24.11 -19.52
N ARG A 100 16.55 24.44 -19.17
CA ARG A 100 16.97 24.47 -17.76
C ARG A 100 16.20 25.52 -16.95
N ALA A 101 15.94 26.70 -17.52
CA ALA A 101 15.14 27.72 -16.89
C ALA A 101 13.67 27.31 -16.70
N LEU A 102 13.08 26.62 -17.69
CA LEU A 102 11.72 26.07 -17.60
C LEU A 102 11.64 24.94 -16.58
N CYS A 103 12.64 24.08 -16.51
CA CYS A 103 12.74 23.03 -15.47
C CYS A 103 12.88 23.64 -14.06
N ALA A 104 13.70 24.68 -13.92
CA ALA A 104 13.86 25.41 -12.66
C ALA A 104 12.57 26.14 -12.26
N ALA A 105 11.90 26.80 -13.19
CA ALA A 105 10.62 27.45 -12.94
C ALA A 105 9.52 26.42 -12.58
N HIS A 106 9.53 25.25 -13.20
CA HIS A 106 8.63 24.16 -12.86
C HIS A 106 8.92 23.61 -11.45
N ALA A 107 10.20 23.42 -11.10
CA ALA A 107 10.61 23.00 -9.75
C ALA A 107 10.18 24.06 -8.70
N ILE A 108 10.38 25.34 -8.97
CA ILE A 108 9.93 26.44 -8.08
C ILE A 108 8.39 26.45 -7.93
N LEU A 109 7.66 26.19 -9.00
CA LEU A 109 6.21 26.08 -8.95
C LEU A 109 5.75 24.87 -8.14
N GLN A 110 6.46 23.76 -8.23
CA GLN A 110 6.17 22.59 -7.39
C GLN A 110 6.46 22.86 -5.91
N VAL A 111 7.60 23.48 -5.59
CA VAL A 111 7.95 23.89 -4.22
C VAL A 111 6.89 24.80 -3.60
N ARG A 112 6.24 25.68 -4.38
CA ARG A 112 5.17 26.56 -3.90
C ARG A 112 3.94 25.81 -3.37
N PHE A 113 3.74 24.56 -3.78
CA PHE A 113 2.64 23.70 -3.34
C PHE A 113 3.06 22.60 -2.35
N MET A 114 4.36 22.52 -2.03
CA MET A 114 4.88 21.60 -1.03
C MET A 114 4.71 22.16 0.38
N SER A 115 4.47 21.28 1.34
CA SER A 115 4.53 21.64 2.75
C SER A 115 5.99 21.91 3.17
N LEU A 116 6.20 22.64 4.27
CA LEU A 116 7.54 22.88 4.81
C LEU A 116 8.28 21.57 5.10
N LYS A 117 7.57 20.52 5.47
CA LYS A 117 8.13 19.17 5.70
C LYS A 117 8.59 18.52 4.39
N GLU A 118 7.76 18.54 3.35
CA GLU A 118 8.14 18.03 2.03
C GLU A 118 9.36 18.77 1.44
N ILE A 119 9.50 20.06 1.73
CA ILE A 119 10.68 20.84 1.34
C ILE A 119 11.90 20.42 2.16
N ALA A 120 11.73 20.19 3.47
CA ALA A 120 12.80 19.74 4.33
C ALA A 120 13.27 18.32 3.98
N ASP A 121 12.33 17.41 3.69
CA ASP A 121 12.62 16.04 3.24
C ASP A 121 13.39 16.05 1.90
N ALA A 122 12.93 16.84 0.91
CA ALA A 122 13.61 16.98 -0.38
C ALA A 122 15.00 17.64 -0.25
N ALA A 123 15.16 18.58 0.68
CA ALA A 123 16.45 19.20 1.00
C ALA A 123 17.39 18.18 1.68
N GLY A 124 16.86 17.31 2.55
CA GLY A 124 17.60 16.20 3.17
C GLY A 124 18.09 15.20 2.12
N GLU A 125 17.23 14.78 1.20
CA GLU A 125 17.59 13.89 0.07
C GLU A 125 18.68 14.51 -0.83
N THR A 126 18.54 15.80 -1.16
CA THR A 126 19.52 16.51 -1.98
C THR A 126 20.85 16.66 -1.22
N GLY A 127 20.80 17.03 0.04
CA GLY A 127 21.98 17.14 0.89
C GLY A 127 22.73 15.81 1.02
N PHE A 128 21.97 14.74 1.19
CA PHE A 128 22.55 13.39 1.28
C PHE A 128 23.11 12.91 -0.07
N SER A 129 22.43 13.16 -1.18
CA SER A 129 22.93 12.88 -2.53
C SER A 129 24.27 13.59 -2.80
N VAL A 130 24.45 14.82 -2.29
CA VAL A 130 25.70 15.56 -2.38
C VAL A 130 26.77 14.94 -1.48
N ILE A 131 26.43 14.54 -0.25
CA ILE A 131 27.36 13.91 0.69
C ILE A 131 27.81 12.53 0.18
N SER A 132 26.89 11.73 -0.36
CA SER A 132 27.19 10.41 -0.94
C SER A 132 27.99 10.50 -2.26
N ALA A 133 27.99 11.65 -2.93
CA ALA A 133 28.86 11.91 -4.07
C ALA A 133 30.34 12.13 -3.68
N ILE A 134 30.61 12.36 -2.38
CA ILE A 134 32.01 12.47 -1.88
C ILE A 134 32.55 11.06 -1.64
N PRO A 135 33.61 10.62 -2.36
CA PRO A 135 34.09 9.23 -2.34
C PRO A 135 34.39 8.68 -0.95
N MET A 136 34.98 9.51 -0.08
CA MET A 136 35.32 9.13 1.30
C MET A 136 34.10 8.91 2.19
N MET A 137 33.07 9.74 2.02
CA MET A 137 31.81 9.61 2.77
C MET A 137 30.99 8.43 2.27
N ARG A 138 30.97 8.24 0.95
CA ARG A 138 30.33 7.08 0.31
C ARG A 138 30.94 5.77 0.81
N ALA A 139 32.26 5.64 0.84
CA ALA A 139 32.93 4.45 1.34
C ALA A 139 32.62 4.16 2.83
N LYS A 140 32.48 5.21 3.64
CA LYS A 140 32.11 5.07 5.05
C LYS A 140 30.65 4.58 5.21
N VAL A 141 29.74 5.14 4.42
CA VAL A 141 28.34 4.72 4.37
C VAL A 141 28.22 3.28 3.90
N GLU A 142 28.87 2.92 2.76
CA GLU A 142 28.87 1.55 2.23
C GLU A 142 29.45 0.54 3.24
N LYS A 143 30.46 0.92 4.01
CA LYS A 143 31.03 0.06 5.05
C LYS A 143 30.05 -0.19 6.23
N GLU A 144 29.33 0.83 6.67
CA GLU A 144 28.31 0.65 7.72
C GLU A 144 27.13 -0.17 7.20
N PHE A 145 26.71 0.04 5.95
CA PHE A 145 25.68 -0.80 5.32
C PHE A 145 26.09 -2.27 5.23
N ALA A 146 27.29 -2.55 4.70
CA ALA A 146 27.79 -3.92 4.60
C ALA A 146 27.89 -4.62 5.97
N LYS A 147 28.16 -3.85 7.03
CA LYS A 147 28.17 -4.38 8.40
C LYS A 147 26.78 -4.74 8.89
N GLU A 148 25.78 -3.89 8.64
CA GLU A 148 24.39 -4.16 9.03
C GLU A 148 23.76 -5.27 8.15
N GLU A 149 24.06 -5.29 6.85
CA GLU A 149 23.71 -6.38 5.95
C GLU A 149 24.26 -7.72 6.44
N SER A 150 25.56 -7.75 6.81
CA SER A 150 26.18 -8.94 7.38
C SER A 150 25.52 -9.41 8.69
N LYS A 151 25.08 -8.48 9.55
CA LYS A 151 24.31 -8.83 10.76
C LYS A 151 22.95 -9.42 10.42
N MET A 152 22.22 -8.80 9.48
CA MET A 152 20.93 -9.31 9.03
C MET A 152 21.07 -10.67 8.35
N GLU A 153 22.09 -10.86 7.50
CA GLU A 153 22.40 -12.17 6.93
C GLU A 153 22.71 -13.21 8.01
N ALA A 154 23.48 -12.85 9.04
CA ALA A 154 23.77 -13.75 10.16
C ALA A 154 22.51 -14.10 10.97
N MET A 155 21.56 -13.17 11.12
CA MET A 155 20.25 -13.44 11.74
C MET A 155 19.38 -14.38 10.89
N LEU A 156 19.45 -14.25 9.56
CA LEU A 156 18.68 -15.07 8.61
C LEU A 156 19.34 -16.42 8.32
N LYS A 157 20.68 -16.47 8.27
CA LYS A 157 21.47 -17.69 8.06
C LYS A 157 21.68 -18.41 9.38
N LYS A 158 20.65 -19.14 9.84
CA LYS A 158 20.86 -20.07 10.96
C LYS A 158 21.80 -21.21 10.53
N PRO A 159 22.89 -21.49 11.29
CA PRO A 159 23.79 -22.59 10.98
C PRO A 159 23.04 -23.93 10.87
N GLY A 160 23.38 -24.74 9.88
CA GLY A 160 22.84 -26.09 9.69
C GLY A 160 21.61 -26.20 8.78
N ARG A 161 21.27 -25.18 7.98
CA ARG A 161 20.32 -25.30 6.88
C ARG A 161 21.07 -25.58 5.58
N GLU A 162 21.12 -26.82 5.18
CA GLU A 162 21.53 -27.18 3.81
C GLU A 162 20.45 -26.67 2.84
N ILE A 163 20.88 -25.91 1.85
CA ILE A 163 20.00 -25.40 0.79
C ILE A 163 20.18 -26.27 -0.43
N THR A 164 19.14 -26.95 -0.86
CA THR A 164 19.12 -27.69 -2.12
C THR A 164 18.95 -26.70 -3.29
N THR A 165 19.98 -26.52 -4.08
CA THR A 165 20.03 -25.56 -5.19
C THR A 165 19.79 -26.20 -6.56
N VAL A 166 19.78 -27.54 -6.62
CA VAL A 166 19.63 -28.32 -7.84
C VAL A 166 18.54 -29.37 -7.62
N ILE A 167 17.67 -29.57 -8.61
CA ILE A 167 16.69 -30.66 -8.56
C ILE A 167 17.44 -31.98 -8.46
N PRO A 168 17.16 -32.85 -7.45
CA PRO A 168 17.83 -34.14 -7.33
C PRO A 168 17.62 -34.99 -8.60
N GLU A 169 18.65 -35.75 -8.96
CA GLU A 169 18.58 -36.68 -10.10
C GLU A 169 17.49 -37.74 -9.89
N ASN A 170 17.39 -38.24 -8.68
CA ASN A 170 16.33 -39.18 -8.27
C ASN A 170 15.41 -38.53 -7.25
N GLY A 171 14.10 -38.74 -7.37
CA GLY A 171 13.12 -38.30 -6.38
C GLY A 171 13.36 -38.92 -5.01
N MET A 172 12.92 -38.21 -3.98
CA MET A 172 12.88 -38.75 -2.62
C MET A 172 11.60 -39.57 -2.42
N GLU A 173 11.66 -40.55 -1.54
CA GLU A 173 10.47 -41.27 -1.08
C GLU A 173 9.49 -40.36 -0.36
N ASP A 174 8.19 -40.52 -0.59
CA ASP A 174 7.11 -39.65 -0.08
C ASP A 174 7.19 -39.45 1.44
N GLU A 175 7.43 -40.55 2.19
CA GLU A 175 7.54 -40.50 3.65
C GLU A 175 8.77 -39.73 4.11
N ALA A 176 9.88 -39.82 3.38
CA ALA A 176 11.11 -39.07 3.68
C ALA A 176 10.90 -37.58 3.48
N ILE A 177 10.17 -37.18 2.43
CA ILE A 177 9.78 -35.78 2.18
C ILE A 177 8.98 -35.24 3.37
N VAL A 178 7.88 -35.92 3.72
CA VAL A 178 6.98 -35.49 4.79
C VAL A 178 7.69 -35.47 6.15
N THR A 179 8.56 -36.45 6.43
CA THR A 179 9.35 -36.52 7.67
C THR A 179 10.35 -35.37 7.76
N SER A 180 11.03 -35.03 6.65
CA SER A 180 11.92 -33.88 6.58
C SER A 180 11.16 -32.57 6.87
N MET A 181 9.99 -32.37 6.25
CA MET A 181 9.14 -31.19 6.48
C MET A 181 8.66 -31.11 7.94
N ARG A 182 8.22 -32.23 8.54
CA ARG A 182 7.81 -32.28 9.95
C ARG A 182 8.97 -31.94 10.89
N THR A 183 10.18 -32.40 10.58
CA THR A 183 11.38 -32.09 11.36
C THR A 183 11.70 -30.61 11.34
N LEU A 184 11.54 -29.95 10.20
CA LEU A 184 11.76 -28.50 10.08
C LEU A 184 10.65 -27.72 10.79
N ALA A 185 9.39 -28.08 10.56
CA ALA A 185 8.25 -27.44 11.23
C ALA A 185 8.33 -27.56 12.76
N GLY A 186 8.80 -28.72 13.29
CA GLY A 186 9.01 -28.90 14.71
C GLY A 186 10.14 -28.07 15.34
N LYS A 187 11.01 -27.48 14.50
CA LYS A 187 12.05 -26.52 14.94
C LYS A 187 11.60 -25.07 14.89
N GLU A 188 10.44 -24.81 14.33
CA GLU A 188 9.90 -23.46 14.24
C GLU A 188 9.38 -22.98 15.59
N ASN A 189 9.26 -21.65 15.70
CA ASN A 189 8.77 -21.05 16.94
C ASN A 189 7.27 -21.34 17.13
N THR A 190 6.92 -22.05 18.18
CA THR A 190 5.55 -22.45 18.53
C THR A 190 4.84 -21.45 19.46
N LYS A 191 5.44 -20.29 19.75
CA LYS A 191 4.87 -19.27 20.63
C LYS A 191 3.46 -18.82 20.26
N TRP A 192 3.10 -18.93 18.97
CA TRP A 192 1.74 -18.65 18.55
C TRP A 192 0.70 -19.59 19.17
N GLN A 193 1.07 -20.85 19.47
CA GLN A 193 0.21 -21.82 20.15
C GLN A 193 -0.02 -21.44 21.61
N GLU A 194 0.91 -20.71 22.20
CA GLU A 194 0.83 -20.17 23.56
C GLU A 194 0.10 -18.81 23.61
N GLY A 195 -0.41 -18.31 22.47
CA GLY A 195 -1.05 -17.00 22.39
C GLY A 195 -0.09 -15.81 22.49
N LYS A 196 1.22 -15.99 22.26
CA LYS A 196 2.24 -14.95 22.48
C LYS A 196 2.67 -14.20 21.22
N VAL A 197 1.87 -14.24 20.14
CA VAL A 197 2.20 -13.59 18.87
C VAL A 197 1.12 -12.58 18.46
N SER A 198 1.49 -11.34 18.34
CA SER A 198 0.61 -10.24 17.90
C SER A 198 0.19 -10.41 16.43
N GLY A 199 -1.10 -10.54 16.16
CA GLY A 199 -1.60 -10.79 14.79
C GLY A 199 -1.04 -12.10 14.23
N CYS A 200 -0.64 -12.11 12.94
CA CYS A 200 0.02 -13.22 12.25
C CYS A 200 -0.82 -14.51 12.18
N VAL A 201 -1.15 -15.14 13.32
CA VAL A 201 -2.06 -16.28 13.43
C VAL A 201 -3.39 -15.83 14.01
N TYR A 202 -4.45 -15.93 13.21
CA TYR A 202 -5.75 -15.35 13.58
C TYR A 202 -6.67 -16.31 14.32
N HIS A 203 -6.55 -17.64 14.06
CA HIS A 203 -7.36 -18.67 14.70
C HIS A 203 -6.51 -19.82 15.25
N GLY A 204 -6.05 -20.71 14.40
CA GLY A 204 -5.07 -21.75 14.78
C GLY A 204 -5.62 -23.06 15.38
N GLU A 205 -6.95 -23.19 15.60
CA GLU A 205 -7.53 -24.44 16.11
C GLU A 205 -7.40 -25.59 15.12
N ALA A 206 -6.94 -26.74 15.58
CA ALA A 206 -6.68 -27.91 14.75
C ALA A 206 -7.92 -28.42 14.01
N GLU A 207 -9.07 -28.43 14.67
CA GLU A 207 -10.33 -28.85 14.04
C GLU A 207 -10.78 -27.91 12.91
N HIS A 208 -10.57 -26.60 13.07
CA HIS A 208 -10.86 -25.63 12.02
C HIS A 208 -9.94 -25.87 10.82
N LEU A 209 -8.64 -25.99 11.07
CA LEU A 209 -7.64 -26.26 10.03
C LEU A 209 -7.89 -27.57 9.30
N ALA A 210 -8.35 -28.62 10.01
CA ALA A 210 -8.66 -29.91 9.38
C ALA A 210 -9.74 -29.79 8.30
N VAL A 211 -10.82 -29.01 8.55
CA VAL A 211 -11.88 -28.77 7.56
C VAL A 211 -11.36 -27.96 6.37
N LEU A 212 -10.55 -26.94 6.62
CA LEU A 212 -9.97 -26.13 5.57
C LEU A 212 -9.02 -26.93 4.68
N ASN A 213 -8.18 -27.79 5.30
CA ASN A 213 -7.26 -28.67 4.59
C ASN A 213 -8.02 -29.70 3.74
N ALA A 214 -9.10 -30.28 4.27
CA ALA A 214 -9.96 -31.20 3.52
C ALA A 214 -10.58 -30.50 2.30
N ALA A 215 -11.12 -29.29 2.46
CA ALA A 215 -11.66 -28.50 1.36
C ALA A 215 -10.58 -28.16 0.33
N TYR A 216 -9.39 -27.75 0.77
CA TYR A 216 -8.25 -27.49 -0.11
C TYR A 216 -7.87 -28.72 -0.93
N ASN A 217 -7.74 -29.89 -0.29
CA ASN A 217 -7.34 -31.13 -0.97
C ASN A 217 -8.32 -31.54 -2.06
N LEU A 218 -9.64 -31.37 -1.85
CA LEU A 218 -10.66 -31.66 -2.86
C LEU A 218 -10.52 -30.81 -4.12
N TYR A 219 -9.95 -29.60 -4.01
CA TYR A 219 -9.85 -28.63 -5.08
C TYR A 219 -8.41 -28.18 -5.38
N ALA A 220 -7.41 -28.94 -4.96
CA ALA A 220 -5.99 -28.58 -5.06
C ALA A 220 -5.52 -28.31 -6.49
N VAL A 221 -6.07 -29.06 -7.47
CA VAL A 221 -5.73 -28.93 -8.90
C VAL A 221 -6.64 -27.97 -9.67
N SER A 222 -7.63 -27.38 -9.01
CA SER A 222 -8.65 -26.56 -9.68
C SER A 222 -8.20 -25.13 -9.96
N ASN A 223 -8.63 -24.60 -11.10
CA ASN A 223 -8.29 -23.25 -11.55
C ASN A 223 -9.54 -22.55 -12.12
N PRO A 224 -10.08 -21.51 -11.47
CA PRO A 224 -11.27 -20.80 -11.93
C PRO A 224 -11.10 -20.03 -13.24
N LEU A 225 -9.90 -20.00 -13.82
CA LEU A 225 -9.69 -19.52 -15.19
C LEU A 225 -10.43 -20.41 -16.23
N HIS A 226 -10.74 -21.65 -15.85
CA HIS A 226 -11.48 -22.63 -16.66
C HIS A 226 -12.82 -22.95 -16.00
N PRO A 227 -13.83 -22.08 -16.15
CA PRO A 227 -15.11 -22.21 -15.45
C PRO A 227 -15.96 -23.38 -15.93
N ASP A 228 -15.73 -23.85 -17.13
CA ASP A 228 -16.34 -25.04 -17.73
C ASP A 228 -15.88 -26.33 -17.05
N VAL A 229 -14.62 -26.36 -16.58
CA VAL A 229 -14.04 -27.54 -15.90
C VAL A 229 -14.36 -27.51 -14.40
N TRP A 230 -14.32 -26.33 -13.75
CA TRP A 230 -14.53 -26.19 -12.31
C TRP A 230 -15.66 -25.23 -11.93
N PRO A 231 -16.92 -25.52 -12.31
CA PRO A 231 -18.05 -24.64 -11.99
C PRO A 231 -18.29 -24.47 -10.49
N SER A 232 -17.95 -25.48 -9.65
CA SER A 232 -18.07 -25.40 -8.20
C SER A 232 -17.18 -24.32 -7.60
N VAL A 233 -15.94 -24.15 -8.09
CA VAL A 233 -15.01 -23.13 -7.61
C VAL A 233 -15.53 -21.73 -7.94
N MET A 234 -16.12 -21.56 -9.12
CA MET A 234 -16.79 -20.31 -9.51
C MET A 234 -17.97 -19.99 -8.59
N LYS A 235 -18.75 -21.01 -8.22
CA LYS A 235 -19.85 -20.87 -7.23
C LYS A 235 -19.29 -20.43 -5.88
N TYR A 236 -18.24 -21.08 -5.37
CA TYR A 236 -17.66 -20.73 -4.07
C TYR A 236 -17.09 -19.31 -4.06
N GLU A 237 -16.41 -18.88 -5.12
CA GLU A 237 -15.93 -17.49 -5.24
C GLU A 237 -17.10 -16.51 -5.19
N ALA A 238 -18.15 -16.76 -5.96
CA ALA A 238 -19.34 -15.91 -6.00
C ALA A 238 -20.02 -15.81 -4.62
N GLU A 239 -20.15 -16.94 -3.90
CA GLU A 239 -20.75 -16.98 -2.57
C GLU A 239 -19.89 -16.28 -1.51
N VAL A 240 -18.57 -16.48 -1.51
CA VAL A 240 -17.64 -15.77 -0.61
C VAL A 240 -17.75 -14.25 -0.84
N VAL A 241 -17.79 -13.80 -2.09
CA VAL A 241 -17.96 -12.38 -2.42
C VAL A 241 -19.32 -11.88 -1.95
N ALA A 242 -20.40 -12.62 -2.18
CA ALA A 242 -21.74 -12.23 -1.78
C ALA A 242 -21.90 -12.18 -0.25
N MET A 243 -21.40 -13.18 0.48
CA MET A 243 -21.41 -13.20 1.94
C MET A 243 -20.60 -12.05 2.53
N THR A 244 -19.42 -11.75 1.96
CA THR A 244 -18.59 -10.61 2.40
C THR A 244 -19.28 -9.28 2.10
N ALA A 245 -19.91 -9.13 0.95
CA ALA A 245 -20.66 -7.93 0.59
C ALA A 245 -21.86 -7.73 1.55
N SER A 246 -22.62 -8.78 1.84
CA SER A 246 -23.73 -8.74 2.79
C SER A 246 -23.27 -8.33 4.20
N LEU A 247 -22.16 -8.92 4.68
CA LEU A 247 -21.56 -8.57 5.98
C LEU A 247 -21.20 -7.08 6.08
N LEU A 248 -20.81 -6.47 4.96
CA LEU A 248 -20.41 -5.06 4.86
C LEU A 248 -21.55 -4.14 4.33
N ASN A 249 -22.81 -4.51 4.57
CA ASN A 249 -24.00 -3.74 4.16
C ASN A 249 -24.11 -3.45 2.66
N GLY A 250 -23.59 -4.33 1.82
CA GLY A 250 -23.61 -4.20 0.35
C GLY A 250 -24.50 -5.21 -0.37
N GLY A 251 -25.20 -6.11 0.37
CA GLY A 251 -25.94 -7.23 -0.22
C GLY A 251 -27.07 -6.81 -1.15
N ASP A 252 -27.85 -5.81 -0.78
CA ASP A 252 -29.03 -5.35 -1.53
C ASP A 252 -28.69 -4.27 -2.58
N GLU A 253 -27.48 -3.71 -2.55
CA GLU A 253 -27.06 -2.61 -3.42
C GLU A 253 -26.34 -3.04 -4.71
N GLY A 254 -26.30 -4.33 -5.01
CA GLY A 254 -25.60 -4.85 -6.20
C GLY A 254 -24.08 -4.76 -6.11
N VAL A 255 -23.56 -4.71 -4.89
CA VAL A 255 -22.11 -4.78 -4.61
C VAL A 255 -21.55 -6.09 -5.16
N CYS A 256 -20.41 -6.00 -5.81
CA CYS A 256 -19.77 -7.13 -6.50
C CYS A 256 -18.25 -7.04 -6.33
N GLY A 257 -17.55 -8.14 -6.58
CA GLY A 257 -16.10 -8.17 -6.37
C GLY A 257 -15.44 -9.42 -6.91
N CYS A 258 -14.27 -9.74 -6.37
CA CYS A 258 -13.57 -11.00 -6.59
C CYS A 258 -12.67 -11.34 -5.40
N ILE A 259 -12.27 -12.61 -5.29
CA ILE A 259 -11.20 -13.04 -4.41
C ILE A 259 -9.86 -12.71 -5.07
N SER A 260 -8.97 -12.09 -4.32
CA SER A 260 -7.56 -11.83 -4.66
C SER A 260 -6.62 -12.69 -3.81
N SER A 261 -5.32 -12.62 -4.09
CA SER A 261 -4.28 -13.35 -3.35
C SER A 261 -3.94 -12.77 -1.97
N GLY A 262 -4.53 -11.65 -1.59
CA GLY A 262 -4.30 -10.99 -0.31
C GLY A 262 -4.62 -9.51 -0.36
N GLY A 263 -4.62 -8.83 0.81
CA GLY A 263 -4.96 -7.41 0.96
C GLY A 263 -4.17 -6.49 0.05
N THR A 264 -2.89 -6.76 -0.13
CA THR A 264 -2.04 -5.98 -1.05
C THR A 264 -2.58 -6.02 -2.49
N GLU A 265 -2.95 -7.21 -3.00
CA GLU A 265 -3.55 -7.29 -4.34
C GLU A 265 -4.92 -6.64 -4.40
N SER A 266 -5.75 -6.81 -3.36
CA SER A 266 -7.05 -6.12 -3.27
C SER A 266 -6.91 -4.60 -3.37
N ILE A 267 -5.92 -4.02 -2.68
CA ILE A 267 -5.60 -2.58 -2.73
C ILE A 267 -5.10 -2.18 -4.12
N VAL A 268 -4.17 -2.94 -4.72
CA VAL A 268 -3.67 -2.68 -6.09
C VAL A 268 -4.82 -2.71 -7.09
N LEU A 269 -5.73 -3.67 -6.99
CA LEU A 269 -6.91 -3.79 -7.86
C LEU A 269 -7.89 -2.63 -7.64
N ALA A 270 -8.09 -2.17 -6.41
CA ALA A 270 -8.93 -1.01 -6.12
C ALA A 270 -8.36 0.27 -6.75
N VAL A 271 -7.06 0.53 -6.58
CA VAL A 271 -6.37 1.69 -7.19
C VAL A 271 -6.40 1.59 -8.71
N LYS A 272 -6.09 0.41 -9.29
CA LYS A 272 -6.14 0.14 -10.74
C LYS A 272 -7.53 0.41 -11.30
N THR A 273 -8.56 -0.05 -10.62
CA THR A 273 -9.95 0.11 -11.06
C THR A 273 -10.35 1.57 -11.13
N HIS A 274 -10.04 2.35 -10.08
CA HIS A 274 -10.34 3.79 -10.07
C HIS A 274 -9.49 4.58 -11.06
N ARG A 275 -8.22 4.16 -11.29
CA ARG A 275 -7.38 4.74 -12.34
C ARG A 275 -8.00 4.55 -13.73
N GLU A 276 -8.39 3.33 -14.06
CA GLU A 276 -8.99 3.01 -15.36
C GLU A 276 -10.39 3.64 -15.53
N TRP A 277 -11.19 3.66 -14.47
CA TRP A 277 -12.45 4.37 -14.46
C TRP A 277 -12.25 5.87 -14.74
N ALA A 278 -11.38 6.53 -14.00
CA ALA A 278 -11.13 7.96 -14.18
C ALA A 278 -10.52 8.28 -15.55
N ARG A 279 -9.62 7.43 -16.05
CA ARG A 279 -9.04 7.57 -17.39
C ARG A 279 -10.12 7.50 -18.48
N ARG A 280 -11.03 6.52 -18.39
CA ARG A 280 -12.05 6.27 -19.42
C ARG A 280 -13.23 7.23 -19.35
N THR A 281 -13.66 7.61 -18.14
CA THR A 281 -14.88 8.40 -17.95
C THR A 281 -14.61 9.90 -17.80
N LYS A 282 -13.40 10.28 -17.38
CA LYS A 282 -13.04 11.68 -17.09
C LYS A 282 -11.82 12.16 -17.87
N GLY A 283 -11.12 11.28 -18.59
CA GLY A 283 -9.90 11.61 -19.33
C GLY A 283 -8.71 11.98 -18.43
N ILE A 284 -8.71 11.58 -17.16
CA ILE A 284 -7.60 11.83 -16.23
C ILE A 284 -6.45 10.89 -16.58
N VAL A 285 -5.29 11.45 -16.96
CA VAL A 285 -4.09 10.72 -17.39
C VAL A 285 -2.96 10.80 -16.37
N ASP A 286 -2.95 11.79 -15.50
CA ASP A 286 -2.01 11.97 -14.39
C ASP A 286 -2.76 11.83 -13.05
N PRO A 287 -3.22 10.60 -12.71
CA PRO A 287 -4.07 10.39 -11.56
C PRO A 287 -3.32 10.53 -10.25
N GLU A 288 -4.04 10.94 -9.21
CA GLU A 288 -3.56 10.97 -7.84
C GLU A 288 -4.59 10.40 -6.87
N ILE A 289 -4.09 9.77 -5.79
CA ILE A 289 -4.93 9.33 -4.67
C ILE A 289 -4.50 10.02 -3.38
N ILE A 290 -5.44 10.17 -2.46
CA ILE A 290 -5.21 10.78 -1.14
C ILE A 290 -5.39 9.72 -0.07
N VAL A 291 -4.36 9.57 0.79
CA VAL A 291 -4.34 8.61 1.90
C VAL A 291 -3.84 9.29 3.19
N ALA A 292 -4.13 8.70 4.35
CA ALA A 292 -3.50 9.05 5.62
C ALA A 292 -2.04 8.57 5.66
N SER A 293 -1.18 9.20 6.46
CA SER A 293 0.16 8.68 6.75
C SER A 293 0.14 7.33 7.47
N THR A 294 -0.98 6.99 8.13
CA THR A 294 -1.25 5.71 8.79
C THR A 294 -1.81 4.63 7.87
N ALA A 295 -2.11 4.95 6.60
CA ALA A 295 -2.61 3.97 5.63
C ALA A 295 -1.55 2.89 5.34
N HIS A 296 -2.03 1.69 4.99
CA HIS A 296 -1.15 0.55 4.73
C HIS A 296 -0.19 0.83 3.56
N ALA A 297 1.08 0.44 3.69
CA ALA A 297 2.12 0.64 2.67
C ALA A 297 1.81 0.01 1.29
N ALA A 298 0.80 -0.85 1.21
CA ALA A 298 0.31 -1.37 -0.06
C ALA A 298 -0.23 -0.27 -1.00
N PHE A 299 -0.65 0.89 -0.48
CA PHE A 299 -1.02 2.05 -1.30
C PHE A 299 0.19 2.70 -1.94
N ASP A 300 1.33 2.79 -1.23
CA ASP A 300 2.62 3.21 -1.79
C ASP A 300 3.02 2.29 -2.94
N LYS A 301 3.04 0.99 -2.68
CA LYS A 301 3.33 -0.05 -3.67
C LYS A 301 2.39 0.01 -4.87
N ALA A 302 1.09 0.18 -4.65
CA ALA A 302 0.11 0.30 -5.74
C ALA A 302 0.37 1.53 -6.60
N CYS A 303 0.69 2.67 -5.99
CA CYS A 303 0.98 3.91 -6.68
C CYS A 303 2.25 3.83 -7.51
N GLU A 304 3.30 3.21 -6.99
CA GLU A 304 4.55 2.95 -7.71
C GLU A 304 4.30 2.06 -8.93
N ILE A 305 3.70 0.87 -8.75
CA ILE A 305 3.43 -0.09 -9.83
C ILE A 305 2.52 0.52 -10.91
N LEU A 306 1.53 1.32 -10.51
CA LEU A 306 0.51 1.85 -11.41
C LEU A 306 0.81 3.25 -11.93
N CYS A 307 1.95 3.85 -11.57
CA CYS A 307 2.30 5.23 -11.92
C CYS A 307 1.19 6.23 -11.52
N VAL A 308 0.68 6.11 -10.29
CA VAL A 308 -0.30 7.00 -9.69
C VAL A 308 0.40 7.87 -8.65
N ARG A 309 0.11 9.17 -8.63
CA ARG A 309 0.71 10.05 -7.62
C ARG A 309 0.04 9.82 -6.26
N LEU A 310 0.85 9.53 -5.25
CA LEU A 310 0.38 9.36 -3.87
C LEU A 310 0.46 10.70 -3.13
N ILE A 311 -0.67 11.15 -2.58
CA ILE A 311 -0.75 12.31 -1.69
C ILE A 311 -0.98 11.79 -0.28
N LYS A 312 0.09 11.74 0.53
CA LYS A 312 -0.01 11.42 1.95
C LYS A 312 -0.36 12.66 2.75
N ILE A 313 -1.35 12.52 3.61
CA ILE A 313 -1.74 13.55 4.58
C ILE A 313 -1.34 13.06 5.96
N GLU A 314 -0.54 13.85 6.66
CA GLU A 314 -0.21 13.56 8.05
C GLU A 314 -1.48 13.45 8.89
N SER A 315 -1.65 12.29 9.51
CA SER A 315 -2.74 12.02 10.44
C SER A 315 -2.68 12.98 11.62
N ASP A 316 -3.78 13.15 12.30
CA ASP A 316 -3.81 13.92 13.53
C ASP A 316 -2.90 13.26 14.59
N PRO A 317 -2.00 13.97 15.24
CA PRO A 317 -1.00 13.39 16.12
C PRO A 317 -1.57 12.81 17.43
N ILE A 318 -2.83 13.11 17.76
CA ILE A 318 -3.51 12.62 18.96
C ILE A 318 -4.46 11.48 18.61
N THR A 319 -5.28 11.70 17.59
CA THR A 319 -6.32 10.72 17.22
C THR A 319 -5.85 9.69 16.19
N PHE A 320 -4.75 9.94 15.50
CA PHE A 320 -4.19 9.15 14.41
C PHE A 320 -5.17 8.91 13.24
N LYS A 321 -6.15 9.79 13.09
CA LYS A 321 -7.15 9.78 12.02
C LYS A 321 -6.81 10.78 10.92
N LEU A 322 -7.30 10.50 9.73
CA LEU A 322 -7.23 11.41 8.59
C LEU A 322 -8.16 12.62 8.80
N ASP A 323 -7.63 13.84 8.77
CA ASP A 323 -8.45 15.06 8.89
C ASP A 323 -9.17 15.38 7.56
N PRO A 324 -10.52 15.32 7.51
CA PRO A 324 -11.30 15.65 6.31
C PRO A 324 -11.05 17.07 5.79
N ARG A 325 -10.70 18.03 6.65
CA ARG A 325 -10.40 19.41 6.25
C ARG A 325 -9.08 19.50 5.49
N LYS A 326 -8.07 18.69 5.91
CA LYS A 326 -6.80 18.58 5.18
C LYS A 326 -7.02 17.91 3.82
N VAL A 327 -7.83 16.84 3.76
CA VAL A 327 -8.21 16.17 2.50
C VAL A 327 -8.84 17.16 1.53
N LYS A 328 -9.85 17.92 1.98
CA LYS A 328 -10.54 18.91 1.14
C LYS A 328 -9.59 19.95 0.54
N ARG A 329 -8.55 20.36 1.27
CA ARG A 329 -7.56 21.33 0.78
C ARG A 329 -6.57 20.75 -0.24
N ARG A 330 -6.40 19.43 -0.25
CA ARG A 330 -5.45 18.72 -1.13
C ARG A 330 -6.09 18.15 -2.40
N LEU A 331 -7.42 18.25 -2.54
CA LEU A 331 -8.11 17.82 -3.75
C LEU A 331 -7.67 18.62 -4.97
N SER A 332 -7.49 17.93 -6.07
CA SER A 332 -7.24 18.53 -7.40
C SER A 332 -8.11 17.87 -8.47
N ALA A 333 -8.12 18.42 -9.67
CA ALA A 333 -8.83 17.82 -10.81
C ALA A 333 -8.33 16.41 -11.18
N ASN A 334 -7.15 16.03 -10.70
CA ASN A 334 -6.54 14.73 -10.94
C ASN A 334 -6.81 13.72 -9.81
N THR A 335 -7.47 14.13 -8.72
CA THR A 335 -7.79 13.23 -7.61
C THR A 335 -8.86 12.23 -8.05
N ILE A 336 -8.48 10.94 -8.08
CA ILE A 336 -9.35 9.84 -8.52
C ILE A 336 -9.92 9.04 -7.36
N LEU A 337 -9.25 9.05 -6.19
CA LEU A 337 -9.60 8.21 -5.06
C LEU A 337 -9.18 8.87 -3.74
N ILE A 338 -10.07 8.83 -2.76
CA ILE A 338 -9.77 9.07 -1.35
C ILE A 338 -9.79 7.72 -0.64
N VAL A 339 -8.86 7.49 0.28
CA VAL A 339 -8.76 6.26 1.06
C VAL A 339 -8.95 6.56 2.54
N GLY A 340 -9.74 5.74 3.21
CA GLY A 340 -9.83 5.70 4.67
C GLY A 340 -9.67 4.28 5.19
N SER A 341 -9.13 4.11 6.38
CA SER A 341 -8.88 2.81 7.00
C SER A 341 -9.90 2.50 8.09
N ALA A 342 -10.35 1.24 8.15
CA ALA A 342 -11.30 0.77 9.16
C ALA A 342 -10.92 -0.64 9.69
N PRO A 343 -10.04 -0.73 10.74
CA PRO A 343 -9.18 0.32 11.28
C PRO A 343 -7.85 0.44 10.54
N ASN A 344 -7.05 1.48 10.82
CA ASN A 344 -5.66 1.51 10.42
C ASN A 344 -4.84 0.45 11.20
N TYR A 345 -3.79 -0.06 10.56
CA TYR A 345 -2.95 -1.09 11.16
C TYR A 345 -2.14 -0.61 12.37
N PRO A 346 -1.50 0.59 12.33
CA PRO A 346 -0.59 0.97 13.41
C PRO A 346 -1.30 1.19 14.75
N GLN A 347 -2.32 2.03 14.82
CA GLN A 347 -2.96 2.46 16.06
C GLN A 347 -4.37 1.89 16.29
N GLY A 348 -4.92 1.16 15.33
CA GLY A 348 -6.26 0.57 15.44
C GLY A 348 -7.41 1.59 15.40
N THR A 349 -7.15 2.82 14.94
CA THR A 349 -8.17 3.87 14.85
C THR A 349 -8.92 3.81 13.51
N ILE A 350 -10.19 4.19 13.52
CA ILE A 350 -11.05 4.23 12.33
C ILE A 350 -11.10 5.66 11.82
N ASP A 351 -10.77 5.85 10.54
CA ASP A 351 -10.87 7.14 9.86
C ASP A 351 -12.35 7.62 9.79
N PRO A 352 -12.61 8.92 9.68
CA PRO A 352 -13.97 9.48 9.58
C PRO A 352 -14.58 9.22 8.21
N ILE A 353 -14.93 7.95 7.94
CA ILE A 353 -15.34 7.45 6.62
C ILE A 353 -16.53 8.22 6.06
N GLU A 354 -17.54 8.54 6.87
CA GLU A 354 -18.73 9.28 6.42
C GLU A 354 -18.38 10.67 5.87
N ASP A 355 -17.47 11.38 6.53
CA ASP A 355 -17.06 12.71 6.08
C ASP A 355 -16.15 12.66 4.85
N LEU A 356 -15.25 11.68 4.79
CA LEU A 356 -14.41 11.43 3.62
C LEU A 356 -15.27 11.05 2.41
N ALA A 357 -16.28 10.20 2.59
CA ALA A 357 -17.22 9.80 1.55
C ALA A 357 -18.03 10.98 1.01
N LYS A 358 -18.52 11.88 1.89
CA LYS A 358 -19.20 13.12 1.46
C LYS A 358 -18.28 14.02 0.62
N ILE A 359 -16.98 14.08 0.97
CA ILE A 359 -16.00 14.84 0.20
C ILE A 359 -15.78 14.19 -1.16
N ALA A 360 -15.58 12.86 -1.21
CA ALA A 360 -15.40 12.11 -2.44
C ALA A 360 -16.59 12.27 -3.39
N GLN A 361 -17.82 12.15 -2.90
CA GLN A 361 -19.04 12.36 -3.69
C GLN A 361 -19.12 13.75 -4.29
N ARG A 362 -18.89 14.80 -3.49
CA ARG A 362 -18.95 16.19 -3.97
C ARG A 362 -17.87 16.50 -5.00
N HIS A 363 -16.70 15.89 -4.86
CA HIS A 363 -15.61 16.02 -5.81
C HIS A 363 -15.83 15.14 -7.05
N GLY A 364 -16.64 14.09 -6.92
CA GLY A 364 -16.89 13.12 -7.97
C GLY A 364 -15.74 12.12 -8.14
N CYS A 365 -14.91 11.87 -7.14
CA CYS A 365 -13.90 10.80 -7.12
C CYS A 365 -14.39 9.57 -6.35
N GLY A 366 -13.63 8.48 -6.38
CA GLY A 366 -13.89 7.29 -5.60
C GLY A 366 -13.59 7.47 -4.10
N MET A 367 -14.22 6.63 -3.28
CA MET A 367 -13.88 6.42 -1.86
C MET A 367 -13.61 4.95 -1.63
N HIS A 368 -12.40 4.61 -1.25
CA HIS A 368 -12.03 3.25 -0.85
C HIS A 368 -11.90 3.16 0.66
N VAL A 369 -12.47 2.11 1.24
CA VAL A 369 -12.26 1.78 2.65
C VAL A 369 -11.37 0.55 2.74
N ASP A 370 -10.18 0.74 3.29
CA ASP A 370 -9.32 -0.38 3.65
C ASP A 370 -9.83 -1.02 4.93
N CYS A 371 -10.54 -2.12 4.75
CA CYS A 371 -11.10 -2.94 5.80
C CYS A 371 -10.43 -4.33 5.86
N CYS A 372 -9.20 -4.45 5.31
CA CYS A 372 -8.44 -5.70 5.29
C CYS A 372 -8.32 -6.33 6.68
N LEU A 373 -8.14 -5.50 7.70
CA LEU A 373 -8.07 -5.96 9.08
C LEU A 373 -9.44 -6.06 9.74
N GLY A 374 -10.30 -5.07 9.52
CA GLY A 374 -11.56 -4.91 10.26
C GLY A 374 -12.77 -5.65 9.70
N GLY A 375 -12.73 -6.12 8.44
CA GLY A 375 -13.91 -6.57 7.71
C GLY A 375 -14.70 -7.72 8.32
N PHE A 376 -14.04 -8.62 9.05
CA PHE A 376 -14.68 -9.70 9.80
C PHE A 376 -14.71 -9.46 11.32
N VAL A 377 -14.41 -8.25 11.78
CA VAL A 377 -14.51 -7.85 13.20
C VAL A 377 -15.53 -6.75 13.40
N LEU A 378 -15.37 -5.64 12.69
CA LEU A 378 -16.16 -4.42 12.94
C LEU A 378 -17.70 -4.64 12.75
N PRO A 379 -18.19 -5.39 11.74
CA PRO A 379 -19.63 -5.65 11.64
C PRO A 379 -20.20 -6.35 12.88
N PHE A 380 -19.51 -7.37 13.38
CA PHE A 380 -19.91 -8.11 14.57
C PHE A 380 -19.72 -7.29 15.86
N ALA A 381 -18.65 -6.49 15.95
CA ALA A 381 -18.47 -5.58 17.07
C ALA A 381 -19.61 -4.55 17.16
N ARG A 382 -20.07 -4.00 16.02
CA ARG A 382 -21.24 -3.13 15.94
C ARG A 382 -22.51 -3.85 16.42
N GLU A 383 -22.73 -5.09 15.98
CA GLU A 383 -23.88 -5.91 16.41
C GLU A 383 -23.84 -6.20 17.93
N LEU A 384 -22.65 -6.36 18.48
CA LEU A 384 -22.43 -6.55 19.92
C LEU A 384 -22.55 -5.25 20.74
N GLY A 385 -22.82 -4.10 20.10
CA GLY A 385 -23.04 -2.82 20.76
C GLY A 385 -21.76 -2.01 21.04
N TYR A 386 -20.61 -2.39 20.48
CA TYR A 386 -19.40 -1.58 20.60
C TYR A 386 -19.50 -0.30 19.77
N ASP A 387 -19.08 0.82 20.36
CA ASP A 387 -19.00 2.10 19.65
C ASP A 387 -17.81 2.12 18.69
N LEU A 388 -18.07 2.17 17.40
CA LEU A 388 -17.06 2.26 16.34
C LEU A 388 -16.75 3.70 15.91
N GLY A 389 -17.45 4.69 16.45
CA GLY A 389 -17.27 6.10 16.11
C GLY A 389 -17.90 6.51 14.78
N GLY A 390 -18.78 5.70 14.19
CA GLY A 390 -19.51 5.96 12.94
C GLY A 390 -19.60 4.75 12.00
N ASN A 391 -20.26 4.96 10.86
CA ASN A 391 -20.37 3.93 9.83
C ASN A 391 -19.11 3.92 8.93
N PHE A 392 -18.75 2.74 8.47
CA PHE A 392 -17.47 2.56 7.73
C PHE A 392 -17.61 1.75 6.43
N ASP A 393 -18.77 1.13 6.19
CA ASP A 393 -19.00 0.16 5.11
C ASP A 393 -19.89 0.71 3.97
N PHE A 394 -20.44 -0.16 3.12
CA PHE A 394 -21.30 0.24 2.02
C PHE A 394 -22.64 0.88 2.47
N GLY A 395 -23.02 0.82 3.74
CA GLY A 395 -24.08 1.65 4.29
C GLY A 395 -23.79 3.15 4.20
N VAL A 396 -22.53 3.54 4.05
CA VAL A 396 -22.14 4.94 3.78
C VAL A 396 -22.26 5.23 2.29
N ALA A 397 -23.19 6.13 1.93
CA ALA A 397 -23.45 6.54 0.56
C ALA A 397 -22.22 7.05 -0.14
N GLY A 398 -21.38 6.91 -0.73
CA GLY A 398 -20.14 7.47 -1.31
C GLY A 398 -18.95 6.52 -1.23
N VAL A 399 -19.04 5.48 -0.41
CA VAL A 399 -18.05 4.39 -0.44
C VAL A 399 -18.22 3.63 -1.75
N THR A 400 -17.18 3.63 -2.59
CA THR A 400 -17.19 3.01 -3.93
C THR A 400 -16.53 1.65 -3.98
N SER A 401 -15.58 1.39 -3.07
CA SER A 401 -14.90 0.09 -2.97
C SER A 401 -14.40 -0.20 -1.57
N MET A 402 -14.20 -1.48 -1.26
CA MET A 402 -13.63 -1.94 0.00
C MET A 402 -12.69 -3.13 -0.24
N SER A 403 -11.66 -3.26 0.61
CA SER A 403 -10.82 -4.45 0.72
C SER A 403 -11.04 -5.14 2.05
N CYS A 404 -11.10 -6.48 2.06
CA CYS A 404 -11.41 -7.27 3.24
C CYS A 404 -10.66 -8.61 3.21
N ASP A 405 -9.75 -8.85 4.17
CA ASP A 405 -8.95 -10.07 4.16
C ASP A 405 -9.65 -11.26 4.83
N THR A 406 -10.04 -12.22 4.02
CA THR A 406 -10.59 -13.49 4.48
C THR A 406 -9.57 -14.33 5.24
N HIS A 407 -8.27 -14.18 4.94
CA HIS A 407 -7.18 -14.88 5.60
C HIS A 407 -6.74 -14.27 6.94
N LYS A 408 -7.37 -13.16 7.37
CA LYS A 408 -7.20 -12.59 8.71
C LYS A 408 -8.33 -13.08 9.62
N TYR A 409 -9.25 -12.21 10.00
CA TYR A 409 -10.37 -12.58 10.87
C TYR A 409 -11.51 -13.33 10.15
N GLY A 410 -11.40 -13.56 8.83
CA GLY A 410 -12.20 -14.55 8.13
C GLY A 410 -11.69 -15.98 8.32
N TYR A 411 -10.54 -16.15 8.97
CA TYR A 411 -9.92 -17.41 9.41
C TYR A 411 -9.64 -18.41 8.28
N ALA A 412 -9.61 -17.96 7.03
CA ALA A 412 -9.20 -18.76 5.88
C ALA A 412 -7.67 -18.95 5.83
N HIS A 413 -7.21 -19.87 5.01
CA HIS A 413 -5.78 -20.01 4.71
C HIS A 413 -5.19 -18.71 4.16
N LYS A 414 -3.89 -18.47 4.44
CA LYS A 414 -3.17 -17.34 3.87
C LYS A 414 -3.22 -17.38 2.34
N GLY A 415 -3.26 -16.21 1.72
CA GLY A 415 -3.37 -16.08 0.27
C GLY A 415 -4.79 -15.82 -0.23
N THR A 416 -5.69 -15.28 0.61
CA THR A 416 -7.04 -14.88 0.20
C THR A 416 -7.47 -13.55 0.79
N SER A 417 -8.11 -12.72 -0.02
CA SER A 417 -8.74 -11.45 0.34
C SER A 417 -9.88 -11.18 -0.64
N VAL A 418 -10.80 -10.31 -0.31
CA VAL A 418 -11.90 -9.89 -1.19
C VAL A 418 -11.79 -8.40 -1.46
N VAL A 419 -11.83 -8.01 -2.74
CA VAL A 419 -12.06 -6.63 -3.15
C VAL A 419 -13.49 -6.48 -3.65
N LEU A 420 -14.18 -5.48 -3.09
CA LEU A 420 -15.60 -5.19 -3.38
C LEU A 420 -15.75 -3.81 -4.02
N TYR A 421 -16.74 -3.70 -4.91
CA TYR A 421 -17.12 -2.47 -5.60
C TYR A 421 -18.63 -2.26 -5.49
N ARG A 422 -19.05 -1.04 -5.27
CA ARG A 422 -20.48 -0.69 -5.15
C ARG A 422 -21.31 -1.03 -6.39
N SER A 423 -20.68 -1.08 -7.58
CA SER A 423 -21.41 -1.36 -8.82
C SER A 423 -20.62 -2.19 -9.81
N LYS A 424 -21.35 -2.96 -10.65
CA LYS A 424 -20.77 -3.69 -11.78
C LYS A 424 -20.10 -2.76 -12.79
N SER A 425 -20.61 -1.54 -12.98
CA SER A 425 -20.00 -0.56 -13.89
C SER A 425 -18.61 -0.13 -13.42
N LEU A 426 -18.41 0.08 -12.12
CA LEU A 426 -17.08 0.38 -11.59
C LEU A 426 -16.17 -0.86 -11.67
N ARG A 427 -16.67 -2.05 -11.26
CA ARG A 427 -15.91 -3.31 -11.34
C ARG A 427 -15.47 -3.64 -12.76
N HIS A 428 -16.21 -3.23 -13.79
CA HIS A 428 -15.83 -3.45 -15.20
C HIS A 428 -14.42 -2.91 -15.50
N HIS A 429 -14.00 -1.84 -14.84
CA HIS A 429 -12.67 -1.26 -15.03
C HIS A 429 -11.53 -2.05 -14.33
N GLN A 430 -11.87 -3.07 -13.51
CA GLN A 430 -10.90 -3.98 -12.92
C GLN A 430 -10.35 -4.97 -13.95
N TYR A 431 -11.16 -5.41 -14.91
CA TYR A 431 -10.76 -6.44 -15.84
C TYR A 431 -9.63 -5.99 -16.77
N PHE A 432 -8.74 -6.93 -17.08
CA PHE A 432 -7.88 -6.85 -18.24
C PHE A 432 -8.48 -7.74 -19.33
N THR A 433 -8.64 -7.21 -20.54
CA THR A 433 -9.18 -7.94 -21.68
C THR A 433 -8.31 -7.71 -22.91
N TYR A 434 -7.94 -8.78 -23.57
CA TYR A 434 -7.16 -8.73 -24.81
C TYR A 434 -7.68 -9.77 -25.83
N PRO A 435 -8.68 -9.39 -26.65
CA PRO A 435 -9.34 -10.30 -27.58
C PRO A 435 -8.51 -10.63 -28.83
N GLN A 436 -7.43 -9.89 -29.08
CA GLN A 436 -6.58 -10.04 -30.27
C GLN A 436 -5.35 -10.92 -30.02
N TRP A 437 -5.23 -11.53 -28.84
CA TRP A 437 -4.13 -12.43 -28.53
C TRP A 437 -4.24 -13.71 -29.39
N THR A 438 -3.12 -14.13 -29.99
CA THR A 438 -3.07 -15.33 -30.83
C THR A 438 -3.40 -16.63 -30.08
N GLY A 439 -3.26 -16.64 -28.75
CA GLY A 439 -3.66 -17.75 -27.88
C GLY A 439 -5.16 -17.83 -27.57
N GLY A 440 -5.98 -16.96 -28.16
CA GLY A 440 -7.43 -16.91 -27.96
C GLY A 440 -7.91 -15.68 -27.20
N LEU A 441 -9.16 -15.71 -26.75
CA LEU A 441 -9.76 -14.63 -25.95
C LEU A 441 -9.18 -14.65 -24.54
N TYR A 442 -8.52 -13.57 -24.13
CA TYR A 442 -7.96 -13.45 -22.80
C TYR A 442 -8.68 -12.37 -21.98
N CYS A 443 -9.20 -12.78 -20.85
CA CYS A 443 -9.86 -11.86 -19.89
C CYS A 443 -9.65 -12.35 -18.47
N THR A 444 -9.09 -11.49 -17.60
CA THR A 444 -8.88 -11.81 -16.18
C THR A 444 -9.32 -10.66 -15.28
N PRO A 445 -9.90 -10.95 -14.10
CA PRO A 445 -10.27 -9.93 -13.12
C PRO A 445 -9.12 -9.53 -12.19
N THR A 446 -8.08 -10.35 -12.06
CA THR A 446 -7.00 -10.23 -11.08
C THR A 446 -5.65 -9.95 -11.74
N ILE A 447 -4.62 -9.68 -10.94
CA ILE A 447 -3.24 -9.52 -11.45
C ILE A 447 -2.75 -10.85 -12.01
N ALA A 448 -2.99 -11.94 -11.27
CA ALA A 448 -2.70 -13.29 -11.75
C ALA A 448 -3.76 -13.75 -12.75
N GLY A 449 -3.37 -14.55 -13.76
CA GLY A 449 -4.30 -15.24 -14.64
C GLY A 449 -4.93 -16.44 -13.94
N SER A 450 -4.12 -17.44 -13.60
CA SER A 450 -4.53 -18.61 -12.82
C SER A 450 -4.69 -18.26 -11.34
N LYS A 451 -5.68 -18.89 -10.69
CA LYS A 451 -5.95 -18.76 -9.25
C LYS A 451 -6.05 -20.13 -8.61
N ALA A 452 -5.64 -20.23 -7.35
CA ALA A 452 -5.71 -21.47 -6.59
C ALA A 452 -7.15 -21.75 -6.14
N GLY A 453 -7.85 -22.65 -6.83
CA GLY A 453 -9.22 -23.01 -6.50
C GLY A 453 -9.36 -23.68 -5.13
N GLY A 454 -8.34 -24.43 -4.69
CA GLY A 454 -8.28 -25.00 -3.34
C GLY A 454 -8.35 -23.93 -2.23
N LEU A 455 -7.70 -22.77 -2.43
CA LEU A 455 -7.79 -21.64 -1.46
C LEU A 455 -9.18 -21.00 -1.45
N ILE A 456 -9.83 -20.91 -2.61
CA ILE A 456 -11.21 -20.40 -2.72
C ILE A 456 -12.18 -21.34 -1.99
N ALA A 457 -12.05 -22.66 -2.21
CA ALA A 457 -12.87 -23.67 -1.55
C ALA A 457 -12.65 -23.67 -0.01
N ALA A 458 -11.41 -23.58 0.43
CA ALA A 458 -11.08 -23.48 1.85
C ALA A 458 -11.63 -22.19 2.50
N THR A 459 -11.61 -21.07 1.77
CA THR A 459 -12.21 -19.82 2.24
C THR A 459 -13.73 -19.95 2.43
N TRP A 460 -14.40 -20.53 1.45
CA TRP A 460 -15.81 -20.84 1.54
C TRP A 460 -16.11 -21.75 2.72
N ALA A 461 -15.34 -22.83 2.90
CA ALA A 461 -15.48 -23.77 4.00
C ALA A 461 -15.30 -23.11 5.38
N SER A 462 -14.35 -22.17 5.51
CA SER A 462 -14.16 -21.38 6.73
C SER A 462 -15.44 -20.60 7.08
N MET A 463 -16.01 -19.88 6.12
CA MET A 463 -17.21 -19.08 6.33
C MET A 463 -18.43 -19.94 6.67
N MET A 464 -18.59 -21.08 5.98
CA MET A 464 -19.69 -22.00 6.23
C MET A 464 -19.58 -22.74 7.57
N ARG A 465 -18.34 -23.10 7.98
CA ARG A 465 -18.10 -23.76 9.28
C ARG A 465 -18.46 -22.87 10.47
N LEU A 466 -18.01 -21.63 10.42
CA LEU A 466 -18.23 -20.68 11.53
C LEU A 466 -19.64 -20.12 11.51
N GLY A 467 -20.14 -19.78 10.34
CA GLY A 467 -21.41 -19.10 10.20
C GLY A 467 -21.43 -17.76 10.95
N HIS A 468 -22.54 -17.09 10.94
CA HIS A 468 -22.70 -15.79 11.59
C HIS A 468 -22.45 -15.86 13.11
N SER A 469 -22.98 -16.89 13.79
CA SER A 469 -22.85 -17.05 15.25
C SER A 469 -21.40 -17.31 15.66
N GLY A 470 -20.68 -18.15 14.95
CA GLY A 470 -19.27 -18.45 15.25
C GLY A 470 -18.37 -17.22 15.14
N TYR A 471 -18.53 -16.43 14.07
CA TYR A 471 -17.81 -15.15 13.94
C TYR A 471 -18.16 -14.17 15.06
N ARG A 472 -19.46 -14.01 15.36
CA ARG A 472 -19.92 -13.13 16.44
C ARG A 472 -19.34 -13.53 17.79
N ASP A 473 -19.31 -14.83 18.11
CA ASP A 473 -18.77 -15.34 19.37
C ASP A 473 -17.25 -15.16 19.45
N ALA A 474 -16.52 -15.38 18.36
CA ALA A 474 -15.09 -15.12 18.29
C ALA A 474 -14.79 -13.62 18.50
N VAL A 475 -15.55 -12.74 17.83
CA VAL A 475 -15.37 -11.29 17.99
C VAL A 475 -15.72 -10.84 19.41
N ARG A 476 -16.75 -11.40 20.03
CA ARG A 476 -17.09 -11.10 21.45
C ARG A 476 -15.90 -11.36 22.36
N LYS A 477 -15.23 -12.53 22.23
CA LYS A 477 -14.04 -12.86 23.00
C LYS A 477 -12.87 -11.94 22.71
N ILE A 478 -12.57 -11.68 21.44
CA ILE A 478 -11.49 -10.79 21.00
C ILE A 478 -11.69 -9.38 21.54
N MET A 479 -12.90 -8.84 21.44
CA MET A 479 -13.22 -7.50 21.91
C MET A 479 -13.14 -7.38 23.44
N ALA A 480 -13.52 -8.44 24.18
CA ALA A 480 -13.35 -8.48 25.63
C ALA A 480 -11.86 -8.39 26.01
N VAL A 481 -11.01 -9.24 25.40
CA VAL A 481 -9.56 -9.21 25.63
C VAL A 481 -8.95 -7.83 25.28
N ALA A 482 -9.30 -7.29 24.11
CA ALA A 482 -8.81 -5.96 23.70
C ALA A 482 -9.26 -4.86 24.65
N THR A 483 -10.47 -4.93 25.17
CA THR A 483 -11.00 -3.97 26.14
C THR A 483 -10.26 -4.06 27.47
N THR A 484 -10.01 -5.28 27.97
CA THR A 484 -9.23 -5.49 29.18
C THR A 484 -7.82 -4.91 29.04
N ILE A 485 -7.11 -5.24 27.95
CA ILE A 485 -5.75 -4.71 27.72
C ILE A 485 -5.76 -3.17 27.65
N LYS A 486 -6.74 -2.57 26.97
CA LYS A 486 -6.89 -1.09 26.90
C LYS A 486 -7.09 -0.47 28.27
N ALA A 487 -8.02 -1.01 29.06
CA ALA A 487 -8.32 -0.48 30.38
C ALA A 487 -7.08 -0.57 31.29
N THR A 488 -6.41 -1.71 31.32
CA THR A 488 -5.20 -1.89 32.14
C THR A 488 -4.06 -0.96 31.74
N ILE A 489 -3.81 -0.77 30.43
CA ILE A 489 -2.78 0.19 29.97
C ILE A 489 -3.16 1.63 30.37
N ALA A 490 -4.45 1.98 30.28
CA ALA A 490 -4.89 3.34 30.57
C ALA A 490 -4.93 3.68 32.07
N GLU A 491 -5.21 2.70 32.93
CA GLU A 491 -5.56 2.93 34.33
C GLU A 491 -4.53 2.38 35.33
N GLU A 492 -3.78 1.32 34.96
CA GLU A 492 -2.96 0.56 35.91
C GLU A 492 -1.46 0.58 35.59
N ILE A 493 -1.05 0.62 34.29
CA ILE A 493 0.37 0.55 33.94
C ILE A 493 0.94 1.96 33.78
N HIS A 494 1.73 2.41 34.76
CA HIS A 494 2.39 3.71 34.71
C HIS A 494 3.63 3.68 33.82
N GLY A 495 3.88 4.76 33.06
CA GLY A 495 5.03 4.92 32.16
C GLY A 495 4.72 4.67 30.70
N ILE A 496 3.52 4.19 30.38
CA ILE A 496 3.01 4.04 29.02
C ILE A 496 1.58 4.59 28.91
N HIS A 497 1.17 4.95 27.69
CA HIS A 497 -0.19 5.40 27.40
C HIS A 497 -0.70 4.85 26.07
N LEU A 498 -2.00 4.78 25.93
CA LEU A 498 -2.65 4.40 24.67
C LEU A 498 -2.43 5.45 23.59
N LEU A 499 -2.24 5.00 22.36
CA LEU A 499 -2.17 5.86 21.18
C LEU A 499 -3.52 5.93 20.48
N GLY A 500 -4.09 7.12 20.42
CA GLY A 500 -5.41 7.35 19.82
C GLY A 500 -6.54 6.75 20.65
N ASP A 501 -7.63 6.40 19.93
CA ASP A 501 -8.79 5.72 20.49
C ASP A 501 -9.06 4.44 19.66
N PRO A 502 -8.34 3.35 19.95
CA PRO A 502 -8.52 2.09 19.22
C PRO A 502 -9.90 1.51 19.49
N LYS A 503 -10.67 1.28 18.42
CA LYS A 503 -12.07 0.86 18.50
C LYS A 503 -12.27 -0.64 18.40
N ALA A 504 -11.20 -1.41 18.10
CA ALA A 504 -11.30 -2.84 17.87
C ALA A 504 -10.09 -3.60 18.48
N MET A 505 -9.60 -4.57 17.76
CA MET A 505 -8.65 -5.57 18.20
C MET A 505 -7.17 -5.12 18.26
N VAL A 506 -6.85 -3.96 17.73
CA VAL A 506 -5.48 -3.41 17.79
C VAL A 506 -5.37 -2.46 18.97
N VAL A 507 -4.37 -2.67 19.81
CA VAL A 507 -4.09 -1.81 20.98
C VAL A 507 -2.64 -1.35 20.90
N ALA A 508 -2.44 -0.08 20.57
CA ALA A 508 -1.14 0.54 20.45
C ALA A 508 -0.84 1.43 21.67
N PHE A 509 0.40 1.40 22.13
CA PHE A 509 0.87 2.20 23.23
C PHE A 509 2.23 2.84 22.94
N GLY A 510 2.41 4.02 23.48
CA GLY A 510 3.67 4.76 23.54
C GLY A 510 4.15 4.93 24.98
N VAL A 511 5.31 5.59 25.17
CA VAL A 511 5.86 5.87 26.47
C VAL A 511 5.47 7.27 26.94
N ASP A 512 5.23 7.42 28.23
CA ASP A 512 4.89 8.70 28.82
C ASP A 512 6.07 9.68 28.78
N PRO A 513 5.81 10.98 28.60
CA PRO A 513 6.83 12.00 28.73
C PRO A 513 7.44 11.99 30.15
N ARG A 514 8.77 11.88 30.23
CA ARG A 514 9.50 11.90 31.51
C ARG A 514 10.88 12.53 31.32
N PRO A 515 11.53 13.03 32.44
CA PRO A 515 12.84 13.67 32.35
C PRO A 515 13.93 12.80 31.71
N ARG A 516 13.88 11.49 31.95
CA ARG A 516 14.74 10.50 31.28
C ARG A 516 13.86 9.61 30.41
N PRO A 517 13.88 9.78 29.05
CA PRO A 517 12.97 9.09 28.17
C PRO A 517 13.25 7.57 28.14
N ILE A 518 12.18 6.80 28.19
CA ILE A 518 12.22 5.36 27.93
C ILE A 518 12.19 5.14 26.41
N ASN A 519 12.99 4.20 25.93
CA ASN A 519 12.82 3.72 24.57
C ASN A 519 11.74 2.63 24.57
N VAL A 520 10.61 2.85 23.89
CA VAL A 520 9.50 1.89 23.79
C VAL A 520 9.93 0.54 23.23
N TYR A 521 10.92 0.52 22.37
CA TYR A 521 11.46 -0.72 21.78
C TYR A 521 12.22 -1.56 22.80
N THR A 522 12.76 -0.96 23.87
CA THR A 522 13.31 -1.71 25.00
C THR A 522 12.24 -2.54 25.69
N ILE A 523 11.02 -2.00 25.83
CA ILE A 523 9.88 -2.76 26.37
C ILE A 523 9.56 -3.95 25.42
N SER A 524 9.52 -3.71 24.10
CA SER A 524 9.31 -4.76 23.11
C SER A 524 10.37 -5.87 23.19
N ASP A 525 11.64 -5.49 23.38
CA ASP A 525 12.75 -6.44 23.48
C ASP A 525 12.71 -7.25 24.79
N LEU A 526 12.28 -6.63 25.90
CA LEU A 526 12.03 -7.32 27.16
C LEU A 526 10.87 -8.30 27.06
N MET A 527 9.76 -7.89 26.43
CA MET A 527 8.63 -8.76 26.12
C MET A 527 9.05 -9.93 25.23
N ALA A 528 9.93 -9.72 24.25
CA ALA A 528 10.46 -10.78 23.40
C ALA A 528 11.27 -11.82 24.20
N LYS A 529 12.02 -11.41 25.23
CA LYS A 529 12.73 -12.33 26.16
C LYS A 529 11.75 -13.20 26.96
N LYS A 530 10.55 -12.70 27.27
CA LYS A 530 9.47 -13.45 27.91
C LYS A 530 8.64 -14.28 26.91
N GLY A 531 8.98 -14.23 25.62
CA GLY A 531 8.38 -15.01 24.58
C GLY A 531 7.34 -14.29 23.72
N TRP A 532 6.96 -13.08 24.03
CA TRP A 532 6.01 -12.31 23.25
C TRP A 532 6.63 -11.77 21.96
N SER A 533 5.87 -11.85 20.85
CA SER A 533 6.22 -11.23 19.57
C SER A 533 5.23 -10.10 19.29
N LEU A 534 5.60 -8.88 19.67
CA LEU A 534 4.80 -7.67 19.45
C LEU A 534 5.23 -6.97 18.17
N ASN A 535 4.41 -6.03 17.70
CA ASN A 535 4.71 -5.27 16.50
C ASN A 535 5.30 -3.90 16.88
N ALA A 536 6.55 -3.68 16.55
CA ALA A 536 7.20 -2.38 16.67
C ALA A 536 6.68 -1.43 15.57
N LEU A 537 6.39 -0.21 15.94
CA LEU A 537 5.85 0.84 15.08
C LEU A 537 6.76 2.06 15.11
N GLN A 538 6.62 2.94 14.14
CA GLN A 538 7.42 4.16 14.05
C GLN A 538 6.55 5.37 13.67
N ARG A 539 7.00 6.56 14.04
CA ARG A 539 6.34 7.85 13.72
C ARG A 539 4.90 7.95 14.21
N PRO A 540 4.71 7.92 15.57
CA PRO A 540 5.72 7.91 16.63
C PRO A 540 6.24 6.51 16.96
N ALA A 541 7.41 6.45 17.61
CA ALA A 541 7.93 5.23 18.21
C ALA A 541 6.90 4.64 19.17
N SER A 542 6.47 3.42 18.90
CA SER A 542 5.40 2.76 19.64
C SER A 542 5.39 1.26 19.41
N VAL A 543 4.55 0.56 20.15
CA VAL A 543 4.35 -0.88 20.03
C VAL A 543 2.86 -1.17 20.04
N HIS A 544 2.41 -2.18 19.27
CA HIS A 544 1.05 -2.66 19.41
C HIS A 544 0.94 -4.17 19.59
N ILE A 545 -0.16 -4.57 20.18
CA ILE A 545 -0.70 -5.92 20.11
C ILE A 545 -1.94 -5.92 19.21
N CYS A 546 -1.94 -6.80 18.21
CA CYS A 546 -3.12 -7.10 17.41
C CYS A 546 -3.76 -8.37 17.98
N VAL A 547 -4.84 -8.20 18.75
CA VAL A 547 -5.54 -9.29 19.45
C VAL A 547 -6.25 -10.18 18.45
N THR A 548 -5.97 -11.48 18.48
CA THR A 548 -6.58 -12.51 17.64
C THR A 548 -7.29 -13.57 18.50
N TYR A 549 -7.93 -14.55 17.88
CA TYR A 549 -8.65 -15.59 18.60
C TYR A 549 -7.75 -16.41 19.55
N ILE A 550 -6.46 -16.61 19.20
CA ILE A 550 -5.52 -17.31 20.07
C ILE A 550 -5.28 -16.61 21.42
N HIS A 551 -5.41 -15.28 21.48
CA HIS A 551 -5.26 -14.52 22.72
C HIS A 551 -6.45 -14.71 23.67
N THR A 552 -7.55 -15.32 23.22
CA THR A 552 -8.75 -15.55 24.05
C THR A 552 -8.67 -16.85 24.86
N ALA A 553 -7.56 -17.59 24.76
CA ALA A 553 -7.31 -18.76 25.58
C ALA A 553 -7.10 -18.33 27.05
N GLU A 554 -7.49 -19.22 27.96
CA GLU A 554 -7.42 -18.99 29.40
C GLU A 554 -5.98 -18.65 29.84
N GLY A 555 -5.83 -17.62 30.67
CA GLY A 555 -4.56 -17.17 31.24
C GLY A 555 -3.69 -16.33 30.30
N VAL A 556 -3.99 -16.23 29.00
CA VAL A 556 -3.12 -15.52 28.04
C VAL A 556 -3.14 -14.00 28.27
N VAL A 557 -4.30 -13.43 28.48
CA VAL A 557 -4.41 -11.97 28.71
C VAL A 557 -3.83 -11.56 30.06
N GLU A 558 -4.03 -12.36 31.09
CA GLU A 558 -3.47 -12.15 32.42
C GLU A 558 -1.93 -12.23 32.38
N ASN A 559 -1.38 -13.22 31.70
CA ASN A 559 0.07 -13.34 31.50
C ASN A 559 0.63 -12.16 30.68
N PHE A 560 -0.10 -11.71 29.65
CA PHE A 560 0.32 -10.54 28.84
C PHE A 560 0.43 -9.29 29.71
N ILE A 561 -0.59 -9.02 30.53
CA ILE A 561 -0.65 -7.85 31.39
C ILE A 561 0.46 -7.90 32.44
N ALA A 562 0.64 -9.04 33.11
CA ALA A 562 1.69 -9.21 34.13
C ALA A 562 3.09 -9.02 33.52
N ASP A 563 3.36 -9.67 32.38
CA ASP A 563 4.64 -9.54 31.68
C ASP A 563 4.88 -8.12 31.17
N LEU A 564 3.85 -7.43 30.66
CA LEU A 564 3.97 -6.05 30.18
C LEU A 564 4.28 -5.10 31.35
N THR A 565 3.57 -5.22 32.46
CA THR A 565 3.81 -4.40 33.67
C THR A 565 5.25 -4.57 34.14
N GLU A 566 5.73 -5.80 34.33
CA GLU A 566 7.10 -6.05 34.75
C GLU A 566 8.14 -5.48 33.75
N CYS A 567 7.89 -5.60 32.45
CA CYS A 567 8.79 -5.07 31.42
C CYS A 567 8.80 -3.53 31.41
N VAL A 568 7.67 -2.88 31.65
CA VAL A 568 7.59 -1.42 31.74
C VAL A 568 8.33 -0.93 32.99
N ASP A 569 8.12 -1.56 34.15
CA ASP A 569 8.82 -1.24 35.38
C ASP A 569 10.35 -1.38 35.25
N ALA A 570 10.78 -2.49 34.63
CA ALA A 570 12.20 -2.72 34.34
C ALA A 570 12.79 -1.68 33.38
N ALA A 571 12.05 -1.27 32.35
CA ALA A 571 12.48 -0.23 31.42
C ALA A 571 12.54 1.15 32.09
N CYS A 572 11.60 1.45 32.99
CA CYS A 572 11.61 2.66 33.82
C CYS A 572 12.85 2.70 34.74
N ALA A 573 13.10 1.62 35.46
CA ALA A 573 14.25 1.51 36.36
C ALA A 573 15.58 1.65 35.61
N ALA A 574 15.71 1.01 34.44
CA ALA A 574 16.90 1.13 33.59
C ALA A 574 17.11 2.56 33.07
N ALA A 575 16.05 3.27 32.74
CA ALA A 575 16.14 4.67 32.29
C ALA A 575 16.57 5.62 33.44
N ASP A 576 16.25 5.29 34.69
CA ASP A 576 16.61 6.07 35.87
C ASP A 576 18.04 5.79 36.34
N ASP A 577 18.65 4.65 35.96
CA ASP A 577 20.04 4.33 36.26
C ASP A 577 21.01 5.08 35.33
N PRO A 578 21.87 5.99 35.85
CA PRO A 578 22.83 6.69 34.99
C PRO A 578 23.94 5.82 34.41
N ASN A 579 24.11 4.59 34.92
CA ASN A 579 25.14 3.65 34.48
C ASN A 579 24.59 2.55 33.57
N ALA A 580 23.27 2.55 33.28
CA ALA A 580 22.68 1.57 32.38
C ALA A 580 23.18 1.75 30.94
N GLU A 581 23.78 0.72 30.37
CA GLU A 581 24.13 0.71 28.95
C GLU A 581 22.89 0.50 28.09
N PRO A 582 22.74 1.24 26.95
CA PRO A 582 21.68 0.99 25.99
C PRO A 582 21.76 -0.46 25.44
N SER A 583 20.61 -1.07 25.21
CA SER A 583 20.57 -2.40 24.57
C SER A 583 21.29 -2.36 23.21
N LYS A 584 22.20 -3.30 22.99
CA LYS A 584 22.96 -3.45 21.72
C LYS A 584 22.28 -4.43 20.77
N ASP A 585 21.27 -5.17 21.24
CA ASP A 585 20.58 -6.22 20.49
C ASP A 585 19.06 -5.95 20.50
N GLY A 586 18.36 -6.47 19.48
CA GLY A 586 16.90 -6.38 19.38
C GLY A 586 16.39 -5.27 18.47
N ASN A 587 15.15 -4.85 18.70
CA ASN A 587 14.47 -3.82 17.90
C ASN A 587 14.95 -2.40 18.22
N ALA A 588 15.37 -2.14 19.46
CA ALA A 588 15.76 -0.81 19.90
C ALA A 588 16.89 -0.18 19.05
N PRO A 589 17.98 -0.88 18.70
CA PRO A 589 19.01 -0.33 17.80
C PRO A 589 18.51 -0.13 16.36
N VAL A 590 17.71 -1.06 15.82
CA VAL A 590 17.24 -1.05 14.42
C VAL A 590 16.30 0.13 14.17
N TYR A 591 15.30 0.27 15.02
CA TYR A 591 14.31 1.36 14.90
C TYR A 591 14.88 2.72 15.29
N GLY A 592 15.81 2.77 16.27
CA GLY A 592 16.53 3.99 16.62
C GLY A 592 17.38 4.53 15.47
N MET A 593 17.99 3.64 14.68
CA MET A 593 18.71 4.01 13.46
C MET A 593 17.74 4.48 12.37
N ALA A 594 16.62 3.79 12.16
CA ALA A 594 15.61 4.17 11.18
C ALA A 594 14.98 5.55 11.46
N GLU A 595 14.85 5.94 12.73
CA GLU A 595 14.39 7.29 13.12
C GLU A 595 15.44 8.37 12.88
N SER A 596 16.72 8.03 12.98
CA SER A 596 17.83 8.99 12.80
C SER A 596 18.19 9.25 11.33
N LEU A 597 17.74 8.38 10.41
CA LEU A 597 17.98 8.53 8.99
C LEU A 597 16.84 9.34 8.33
N PRO A 598 17.18 10.31 7.46
CA PRO A 598 16.16 10.97 6.64
C PRO A 598 15.45 9.95 5.74
N PRO A 599 14.15 10.14 5.46
CA PRO A 599 13.45 9.31 4.48
C PRO A 599 14.09 9.43 3.10
N GLY A 600 14.29 8.32 2.40
CA GLY A 600 14.86 8.33 1.05
C GLY A 600 15.59 7.02 0.69
N PRO A 601 16.33 7.00 -0.42
CA PRO A 601 16.95 5.81 -1.00
C PRO A 601 17.85 5.00 -0.07
N LEU A 602 18.37 5.62 0.99
CA LEU A 602 19.16 4.93 2.01
C LEU A 602 18.36 4.03 2.92
N ASN A 603 17.19 4.51 3.36
CA ASN A 603 16.28 3.66 4.12
C ASN A 603 15.80 2.48 3.27
N GLU A 604 15.60 2.70 1.96
CA GLU A 604 15.22 1.65 1.03
C GLU A 604 16.38 0.63 0.83
N SER A 605 17.61 1.10 0.63
CA SER A 605 18.78 0.24 0.44
C SER A 605 19.17 -0.56 1.69
N ALA A 606 18.83 -0.08 2.89
CA ALA A 606 19.10 -0.80 4.13
C ALA A 606 18.15 -2.00 4.34
N PHE A 607 17.05 -2.08 3.59
CA PHE A 607 16.05 -3.15 3.66
C PHE A 607 16.02 -4.05 2.42
N LEU A 608 16.78 -3.74 1.38
CA LEU A 608 16.99 -4.57 0.18
C LEU A 608 18.25 -5.42 0.31
#